data_fdad5dfd514f9b22b27b29266964f62d
#
_entry.id   fdad5dfd514f9b22b27b29266964f62d
#
_cell.length_a   1.000
_cell.length_b   1.000
_cell.length_c   1.000
_cell.angle_alpha   90.00
_cell.angle_beta   90.00
_cell.angle_gamma   90.00
#
_symmetry.space_group_name_H-M   'P 1'
#
loop_
_entity.id
_entity.type
_entity.pdbx_description
1 polymer ?
#
loop_
_entity_poly.entity_id
_entity_poly.type
_entity_poly.pdbx_seq_one_letter_code
_entity_poly.pdbx_strand_id
1 'polypeptide(L)'
;MLNTTVDAEISVIGSMLIDERCVGALMRELEPEDFPAADLRHVFEAVRSLWLERAAIDPVTVLDRLGSKSYEPTLREAMQVTPTAANCLKYAQILREHRQLRDIQSACAEILDAGEDLAAARDALSRAATLLSDRRGTRSRSYEEIVTDFLQTYDDRTPPDFLDWGIQALNERAPTGPGRFVILAADSSVGKTALALQFAMSIARKKRVGFFSYETSLGDTGHRLLANDADVRLGMIKHRRLNPRDIGRIVEAGKTAGKRSLRVDEAATYTVEKIRAETIAWGYDVIFVDYVQLIPTRKTERYDAVTEISIQLHAMAQELGVTVIGLSQVTVPETDKKGERRYISMQDLRESRQLKQDADLILLLDLVEPKNREGNRILQIGKNRDGELGYMVLSFDGAHMRFDYVPPVDDESPENKTKRENRLKKQDENRDARREKREAEAREKAALDAAWRYLEDGEATPFGV
;
A
#
# COMPACT_ATOMS: atom_id res chain seq x y z
N MET A 1 -10.06 -22.48 35.49
CA MET A 1 -9.61 -21.43 34.58
C MET A 1 -10.61 -20.30 34.71
N LEU A 2 -10.17 -19.12 35.10
CA LEU A 2 -11.01 -17.92 35.08
C LEU A 2 -11.54 -17.73 33.66
N ASN A 3 -12.85 -17.59 33.52
CA ASN A 3 -13.47 -17.41 32.19
C ASN A 3 -13.38 -15.92 31.84
N THR A 4 -12.19 -15.50 31.40
CA THR A 4 -11.80 -14.09 31.19
C THR A 4 -12.82 -13.31 30.36
N THR A 5 -13.58 -13.99 29.50
CA THR A 5 -14.60 -13.37 28.66
C THR A 5 -15.84 -13.01 29.46
N VAL A 6 -16.36 -13.95 30.28
CA VAL A 6 -17.56 -13.71 31.12
C VAL A 6 -17.26 -12.60 32.13
N ASP A 7 -16.07 -12.65 32.74
CA ASP A 7 -15.63 -11.61 33.68
C ASP A 7 -15.53 -10.24 33.01
N ALA A 8 -15.11 -10.19 31.74
CA ALA A 8 -15.06 -8.94 30.96
C ALA A 8 -16.46 -8.43 30.60
N GLU A 9 -17.42 -9.32 30.19
CA GLU A 9 -18.81 -8.95 29.94
C GLU A 9 -19.44 -8.32 31.17
N ILE A 10 -19.33 -9.01 32.33
CA ILE A 10 -19.82 -8.54 33.61
C ILE A 10 -19.20 -7.18 33.97
N SER A 11 -17.87 -7.04 33.76
CA SER A 11 -17.16 -5.80 34.08
C SER A 11 -17.52 -4.63 33.17
N VAL A 12 -17.86 -4.86 31.91
CA VAL A 12 -18.37 -3.81 31.01
C VAL A 12 -19.72 -3.30 31.50
N ILE A 13 -20.65 -4.21 31.79
CA ILE A 13 -21.97 -3.85 32.32
C ILE A 13 -21.82 -3.12 33.66
N GLY A 14 -21.02 -3.67 34.58
CA GLY A 14 -20.76 -3.03 35.88
C GLY A 14 -20.16 -1.63 35.74
N SER A 15 -19.24 -1.42 34.79
CA SER A 15 -18.67 -0.10 34.54
C SER A 15 -19.70 0.91 34.13
N MET A 16 -20.66 0.54 33.23
CA MET A 16 -21.74 1.42 32.80
C MET A 16 -22.70 1.80 33.89
N LEU A 17 -22.94 0.88 34.83
CA LEU A 17 -23.84 1.11 36.01
C LEU A 17 -23.18 1.93 37.13
N ILE A 18 -21.84 1.91 37.21
CA ILE A 18 -21.08 2.63 38.23
C ILE A 18 -20.74 4.05 37.79
N ASP A 19 -20.40 4.24 36.48
CA ASP A 19 -19.98 5.53 35.93
C ASP A 19 -20.60 5.78 34.58
N GLU A 20 -21.64 6.60 34.51
CA GLU A 20 -22.36 6.96 33.29
C GLU A 20 -21.43 7.60 32.24
N ARG A 21 -20.33 8.23 32.63
CA ARG A 21 -19.39 8.88 31.73
C ARG A 21 -18.71 7.90 30.77
N CYS A 22 -18.57 6.64 31.16
CA CYS A 22 -17.98 5.62 30.29
C CYS A 22 -18.97 5.06 29.25
N VAL A 23 -20.29 5.24 29.44
CA VAL A 23 -21.33 4.67 28.57
C VAL A 23 -21.14 5.14 27.12
N GLY A 24 -20.96 6.43 26.89
CA GLY A 24 -20.78 6.97 25.56
C GLY A 24 -19.54 6.42 24.81
N ALA A 25 -18.47 6.11 25.55
CA ALA A 25 -17.29 5.47 25.00
C ALA A 25 -17.55 3.99 24.66
N LEU A 26 -18.21 3.27 25.56
CA LEU A 26 -18.55 1.86 25.37
C LEU A 26 -19.58 1.65 24.26
N MET A 27 -20.55 2.55 24.09
CA MET A 27 -21.53 2.51 22.98
C MET A 27 -20.89 2.72 21.60
N ARG A 28 -19.72 3.34 21.53
CA ARG A 28 -18.94 3.46 20.27
C ARG A 28 -18.12 2.21 19.97
N GLU A 29 -17.74 1.47 20.98
CA GLU A 29 -16.82 0.34 20.87
C GLU A 29 -17.51 -1.01 20.80
N LEU A 30 -18.73 -1.12 21.33
CA LEU A 30 -19.43 -2.39 21.50
C LEU A 30 -20.80 -2.39 20.84
N GLU A 31 -21.15 -3.56 20.32
CA GLU A 31 -22.49 -3.91 19.81
C GLU A 31 -23.09 -5.05 20.67
N PRO A 32 -24.43 -5.25 20.63
CA PRO A 32 -25.06 -6.32 21.39
C PRO A 32 -24.48 -7.71 21.13
N GLU A 33 -24.02 -7.95 19.90
CA GLU A 33 -23.44 -9.22 19.48
C GLU A 33 -22.06 -9.50 20.08
N ASP A 34 -21.42 -8.51 20.71
CA ASP A 34 -20.16 -8.71 21.45
C ASP A 34 -20.39 -9.52 22.72
N PHE A 35 -21.63 -9.56 23.22
CA PHE A 35 -22.03 -10.28 24.39
C PHE A 35 -22.59 -11.67 24.06
N PRO A 36 -21.83 -12.78 24.28
CA PRO A 36 -22.32 -14.15 24.13
C PRO A 36 -23.46 -14.48 25.10
N ALA A 37 -23.36 -14.02 26.35
CA ALA A 37 -24.37 -14.27 27.37
C ALA A 37 -25.67 -13.47 27.07
N ALA A 38 -26.78 -14.18 26.84
CA ALA A 38 -28.04 -13.56 26.47
C ALA A 38 -28.52 -12.51 27.51
N ASP A 39 -28.37 -12.80 28.80
CA ASP A 39 -28.82 -11.90 29.85
C ASP A 39 -28.01 -10.60 29.84
N LEU A 40 -26.67 -10.67 29.68
CA LEU A 40 -25.80 -9.49 29.61
C LEU A 40 -26.02 -8.70 28.31
N ARG A 41 -26.35 -9.38 27.20
CA ARG A 41 -26.73 -8.75 25.93
C ARG A 41 -28.01 -7.93 26.11
N HIS A 42 -29.06 -8.48 26.69
CA HIS A 42 -30.30 -7.75 26.97
C HIS A 42 -30.07 -6.55 27.90
N VAL A 43 -29.20 -6.69 28.92
CA VAL A 43 -28.84 -5.56 29.77
C VAL A 43 -28.13 -4.47 28.97
N PHE A 44 -27.20 -4.83 28.08
CA PHE A 44 -26.50 -3.87 27.21
C PHE A 44 -27.49 -3.16 26.28
N GLU A 45 -28.45 -3.88 25.66
CA GLU A 45 -29.51 -3.31 24.83
C GLU A 45 -30.39 -2.33 25.60
N ALA A 46 -30.75 -2.66 26.85
CA ALA A 46 -31.50 -1.76 27.72
C ALA A 46 -30.73 -0.48 28.03
N VAL A 47 -29.44 -0.59 28.38
CA VAL A 47 -28.56 0.56 28.60
C VAL A 47 -28.43 1.40 27.34
N ARG A 48 -28.24 0.77 26.17
CA ARG A 48 -28.18 1.44 24.86
C ARG A 48 -29.45 2.23 24.55
N SER A 49 -30.61 1.64 24.83
CA SER A 49 -31.90 2.32 24.63
C SER A 49 -32.03 3.56 25.52
N LEU A 50 -31.70 3.45 26.82
CA LEU A 50 -31.71 4.56 27.76
C LEU A 50 -30.73 5.68 27.33
N TRP A 51 -29.54 5.29 26.90
CA TRP A 51 -28.53 6.24 26.42
C TRP A 51 -29.00 7.03 25.19
N LEU A 52 -29.63 6.36 24.23
CA LEU A 52 -30.18 7.01 23.03
C LEU A 52 -31.31 7.99 23.38
N GLU A 53 -32.12 7.67 24.37
CA GLU A 53 -33.18 8.51 24.90
C GLU A 53 -32.69 9.63 25.83
N ARG A 54 -31.38 9.65 26.15
CA ARG A 54 -30.76 10.56 27.12
C ARG A 54 -31.39 10.46 28.53
N ALA A 55 -31.84 9.26 28.87
CA ALA A 55 -32.38 8.95 30.18
C ALA A 55 -31.24 8.60 31.15
N ALA A 56 -31.47 8.73 32.45
CA ALA A 56 -30.50 8.32 33.48
C ALA A 56 -30.21 6.82 33.40
N ILE A 57 -28.95 6.45 33.55
CA ILE A 57 -28.47 5.06 33.49
C ILE A 57 -28.01 4.65 34.86
N ASP A 58 -28.86 3.93 35.56
CA ASP A 58 -28.62 3.36 36.86
C ASP A 58 -29.32 1.99 36.98
N PRO A 59 -29.02 1.18 38.02
CA PRO A 59 -29.61 -0.16 38.14
C PRO A 59 -31.13 -0.19 38.19
N VAL A 60 -31.78 0.88 38.68
CA VAL A 60 -33.23 0.95 38.81
C VAL A 60 -33.87 1.23 37.45
N THR A 61 -33.35 2.21 36.73
CA THR A 61 -33.85 2.57 35.39
C THR A 61 -33.59 1.48 34.35
N VAL A 62 -32.44 0.77 34.45
CA VAL A 62 -32.14 -0.38 33.60
C VAL A 62 -33.07 -1.55 33.91
N LEU A 63 -33.33 -1.84 35.19
CA LEU A 63 -34.25 -2.90 35.57
C LEU A 63 -35.68 -2.62 35.13
N ASP A 64 -36.15 -1.37 35.24
CA ASP A 64 -37.46 -0.92 34.72
C ASP A 64 -37.53 -1.11 33.22
N ARG A 65 -36.47 -0.73 32.46
CA ARG A 65 -36.39 -0.92 31.01
C ARG A 65 -36.44 -2.39 30.60
N LEU A 66 -35.81 -3.27 31.35
CA LEU A 66 -35.84 -4.72 31.12
C LEU A 66 -37.20 -5.36 31.43
N GLY A 67 -38.05 -4.71 32.24
CA GLY A 67 -39.40 -5.15 32.54
C GLY A 67 -39.47 -6.46 33.38
N SER A 68 -38.35 -6.96 33.88
CA SER A 68 -38.30 -8.21 34.65
C SER A 68 -37.29 -8.15 35.79
N LYS A 69 -37.75 -8.52 36.99
CA LYS A 69 -36.89 -8.65 38.19
C LYS A 69 -35.86 -9.80 38.09
N SER A 70 -36.00 -10.68 37.11
CA SER A 70 -35.03 -11.77 36.88
C SER A 70 -33.63 -11.30 36.62
N TYR A 71 -33.44 -10.06 36.16
CA TYR A 71 -32.14 -9.45 35.86
C TYR A 71 -31.49 -8.79 37.09
N GLU A 72 -32.21 -8.65 38.24
CA GLU A 72 -31.69 -8.02 39.46
C GLU A 72 -30.40 -8.69 39.95
N PRO A 73 -30.28 -10.05 40.00
CA PRO A 73 -29.05 -10.72 40.37
C PRO A 73 -27.88 -10.39 39.45
N THR A 74 -28.10 -10.36 38.12
CA THR A 74 -27.10 -10.05 37.10
C THR A 74 -26.56 -8.62 37.26
N LEU A 75 -27.44 -7.63 37.45
CA LEU A 75 -27.05 -6.24 37.70
C LEU A 75 -26.25 -6.09 38.98
N ARG A 76 -26.67 -6.78 40.05
CA ARG A 76 -25.98 -6.76 41.35
C ARG A 76 -24.59 -7.39 41.25
N GLU A 77 -24.48 -8.52 40.58
CA GLU A 77 -23.21 -9.20 40.31
C GLU A 77 -22.25 -8.31 39.53
N ALA A 78 -22.74 -7.67 38.45
CA ALA A 78 -21.96 -6.77 37.63
C ALA A 78 -21.36 -5.61 38.43
N MET A 79 -22.13 -5.02 39.33
CA MET A 79 -21.65 -3.96 40.22
C MET A 79 -20.68 -4.46 41.32
N GLN A 80 -20.85 -5.69 41.81
CA GLN A 80 -19.98 -6.26 42.83
C GLN A 80 -18.62 -6.69 42.28
N VAL A 81 -18.60 -7.27 41.06
CA VAL A 81 -17.38 -7.76 40.44
C VAL A 81 -16.53 -6.61 39.87
N THR A 82 -17.16 -5.46 39.57
CA THR A 82 -16.49 -4.32 38.96
C THR A 82 -16.08 -3.28 40.00
N PRO A 83 -14.81 -3.21 40.44
CA PRO A 83 -14.39 -2.28 41.49
C PRO A 83 -14.30 -0.83 40.99
N THR A 84 -14.13 -0.61 39.69
CA THR A 84 -13.96 0.71 39.05
C THR A 84 -14.27 0.67 37.55
N ALA A 85 -14.81 1.76 37.04
CA ALA A 85 -15.03 1.94 35.60
C ALA A 85 -13.75 2.38 34.83
N ALA A 86 -12.63 2.61 35.49
CA ALA A 86 -11.40 3.13 34.85
C ALA A 86 -10.85 2.23 33.71
N ASN A 87 -11.13 0.94 33.76
CA ASN A 87 -10.64 -0.03 32.77
C ASN A 87 -11.72 -0.46 31.76
N CYS A 88 -12.85 0.25 31.68
CA CYS A 88 -13.99 -0.14 30.85
C CYS A 88 -13.63 -0.39 29.36
N LEU A 89 -12.79 0.46 28.76
CA LEU A 89 -12.34 0.30 27.39
C LEU A 89 -11.43 -0.94 27.19
N LYS A 90 -10.67 -1.30 28.21
CA LYS A 90 -9.85 -2.52 28.15
C LYS A 90 -10.72 -3.78 28.20
N TYR A 91 -11.79 -3.77 28.99
CA TYR A 91 -12.77 -4.86 28.98
C TYR A 91 -13.52 -4.94 27.65
N ALA A 92 -13.89 -3.79 27.08
CA ALA A 92 -14.49 -3.73 25.74
C ALA A 92 -13.58 -4.31 24.67
N GLN A 93 -12.28 -4.03 24.72
CA GLN A 93 -11.30 -4.61 23.79
C GLN A 93 -11.27 -6.14 23.89
N ILE A 94 -11.30 -6.71 25.11
CA ILE A 94 -11.36 -8.17 25.33
C ILE A 94 -12.59 -8.76 24.66
N LEU A 95 -13.77 -8.15 24.84
CA LEU A 95 -15.02 -8.64 24.22
C LEU A 95 -14.92 -8.64 22.68
N ARG A 96 -14.42 -7.59 22.10
CA ARG A 96 -14.23 -7.48 20.64
C ARG A 96 -13.27 -8.52 20.09
N GLU A 97 -12.13 -8.72 20.75
CA GLU A 97 -11.16 -9.74 20.37
C GLU A 97 -11.79 -11.15 20.42
N HIS A 98 -12.58 -11.43 21.45
CA HIS A 98 -13.30 -12.70 21.55
C HIS A 98 -14.43 -12.85 20.53
N ARG A 99 -15.15 -11.77 20.19
CA ARG A 99 -16.11 -11.81 19.08
C ARG A 99 -15.43 -12.12 17.79
N GLN A 100 -14.35 -11.40 17.46
CA GLN A 100 -13.56 -11.63 16.27
C GLN A 100 -13.09 -13.08 16.15
N LEU A 101 -12.64 -13.65 17.26
CA LEU A 101 -12.24 -15.06 17.30
C LEU A 101 -13.42 -16.01 17.01
N ARG A 102 -14.60 -15.75 17.60
CA ARG A 102 -15.83 -16.54 17.30
C ARG A 102 -16.23 -16.43 15.84
N ASP A 103 -16.22 -15.23 15.27
CA ASP A 103 -16.61 -14.99 13.88
C ASP A 103 -15.64 -15.71 12.91
N ILE A 104 -14.34 -15.70 13.21
CA ILE A 104 -13.32 -16.45 12.47
C ILE A 104 -13.54 -17.95 12.60
N GLN A 105 -13.81 -18.45 13.80
CA GLN A 105 -14.08 -19.86 14.05
C GLN A 105 -15.34 -20.32 13.30
N SER A 106 -16.40 -19.51 13.29
CA SER A 106 -17.62 -19.77 12.51
C SER A 106 -17.32 -19.83 11.02
N ALA A 107 -16.57 -18.88 10.48
CA ALA A 107 -16.20 -18.88 9.06
C ALA A 107 -15.30 -20.09 8.70
N CYS A 108 -14.41 -20.51 9.61
CA CYS A 108 -13.62 -21.73 9.41
C CYS A 108 -14.52 -23.00 9.40
N ALA A 109 -15.53 -23.05 10.27
CA ALA A 109 -16.51 -24.13 10.27
C ALA A 109 -17.30 -24.18 8.95
N GLU A 110 -17.75 -23.03 8.44
CA GLU A 110 -18.42 -22.94 7.13
C GLU A 110 -17.52 -23.45 5.98
N ILE A 111 -16.20 -23.17 6.04
CA ILE A 111 -15.24 -23.70 5.04
C ILE A 111 -15.18 -25.23 5.10
N LEU A 112 -15.16 -25.80 6.31
CA LEU A 112 -15.14 -27.25 6.50
C LEU A 112 -16.45 -27.91 6.06
N ASP A 113 -17.60 -27.26 6.32
CA ASP A 113 -18.91 -27.74 5.95
C ASP A 113 -19.19 -27.63 4.44
N ALA A 114 -18.45 -26.77 3.73
CA ALA A 114 -18.57 -26.66 2.26
C ALA A 114 -18.12 -27.94 1.52
N GLY A 115 -17.39 -28.85 2.18
CA GLY A 115 -17.00 -30.15 1.63
C GLY A 115 -16.25 -30.02 0.31
N GLU A 116 -16.81 -30.58 -0.78
CA GLU A 116 -16.22 -30.53 -2.12
C GLU A 116 -16.64 -29.29 -2.94
N ASP A 117 -17.51 -28.42 -2.41
CA ASP A 117 -17.93 -27.20 -3.09
C ASP A 117 -16.86 -26.10 -2.96
N LEU A 118 -15.98 -26.04 -3.96
CA LEU A 118 -14.89 -25.06 -4.02
C LEU A 118 -15.39 -23.62 -4.05
N ALA A 119 -16.59 -23.35 -4.62
CA ALA A 119 -17.13 -21.99 -4.69
C ALA A 119 -17.60 -21.54 -3.30
N ALA A 120 -18.35 -22.37 -2.58
CA ALA A 120 -18.77 -22.11 -1.21
C ALA A 120 -17.57 -21.94 -0.26
N ALA A 121 -16.56 -22.79 -0.38
CA ALA A 121 -15.32 -22.70 0.41
C ALA A 121 -14.56 -21.38 0.17
N ARG A 122 -14.48 -20.91 -1.08
CA ARG A 122 -13.84 -19.64 -1.44
C ARG A 122 -14.61 -18.44 -0.89
N ASP A 123 -15.93 -18.46 -0.96
CA ASP A 123 -16.77 -17.39 -0.43
C ASP A 123 -16.65 -17.32 1.10
N ALA A 124 -16.65 -18.45 1.79
CA ALA A 124 -16.44 -18.50 3.24
C ALA A 124 -15.02 -17.99 3.63
N LEU A 125 -13.98 -18.39 2.89
CA LEU A 125 -12.62 -17.88 3.10
C LEU A 125 -12.52 -16.37 2.88
N SER A 126 -13.21 -15.82 1.88
CA SER A 126 -13.24 -14.38 1.61
C SER A 126 -13.91 -13.63 2.76
N ARG A 127 -15.00 -14.16 3.32
CA ARG A 127 -15.64 -13.60 4.53
C ARG A 127 -14.70 -13.63 5.73
N ALA A 128 -14.03 -14.74 5.99
CA ALA A 128 -13.05 -14.87 7.06
C ALA A 128 -11.90 -13.85 6.92
N ALA A 129 -11.37 -13.68 5.72
CA ALA A 129 -10.33 -12.69 5.44
C ALA A 129 -10.81 -11.25 5.69
N THR A 130 -12.07 -10.95 5.38
CA THR A 130 -12.69 -9.65 5.66
C THR A 130 -12.81 -9.41 7.17
N LEU A 131 -13.23 -10.40 7.95
CA LEU A 131 -13.31 -10.34 9.41
C LEU A 131 -11.94 -10.11 10.06
N LEU A 132 -10.89 -10.72 9.53
CA LEU A 132 -9.50 -10.50 9.98
C LEU A 132 -9.02 -9.07 9.69
N SER A 133 -9.48 -8.48 8.59
CA SER A 133 -9.10 -7.12 8.19
C SER A 133 -9.90 -6.03 8.91
N ASP A 134 -11.02 -6.41 9.50
CA ASP A 134 -11.93 -5.50 10.20
C ASP A 134 -11.31 -5.05 11.53
N ARG A 135 -10.26 -4.24 11.43
CA ARG A 135 -9.75 -3.43 12.54
C ARG A 135 -10.75 -2.29 12.82
N ARG A 136 -12.02 -2.64 13.05
CA ARG A 136 -13.05 -1.71 13.50
C ARG A 136 -12.90 -1.42 14.99
N GLY A 137 -11.76 -0.85 15.36
CA GLY A 137 -11.81 0.21 16.34
C GLY A 137 -12.40 1.41 15.62
N THR A 138 -13.45 1.98 16.11
CA THR A 138 -13.97 3.24 15.58
C THR A 138 -12.79 4.18 15.40
N ARG A 139 -12.46 4.53 14.12
CA ARG A 139 -11.42 5.53 13.84
C ARG A 139 -11.89 6.93 14.25
N SER A 140 -12.79 6.99 15.24
CA SER A 140 -13.27 8.23 15.83
C SER A 140 -12.34 8.62 16.96
N ARG A 141 -11.68 9.76 16.82
CA ARG A 141 -10.86 10.37 17.87
C ARG A 141 -11.40 11.76 18.17
N SER A 142 -11.40 12.16 19.43
CA SER A 142 -11.65 13.53 19.80
C SER A 142 -10.55 14.44 19.25
N TYR A 143 -10.82 15.73 19.09
CA TYR A 143 -9.79 16.68 18.67
C TYR A 143 -8.61 16.73 19.68
N GLU A 144 -8.88 16.59 20.97
CA GLU A 144 -7.86 16.53 22.03
C GLU A 144 -6.93 15.31 21.85
N GLU A 145 -7.50 14.12 21.57
CA GLU A 145 -6.73 12.91 21.28
C GLU A 145 -5.86 13.08 20.03
N ILE A 146 -6.38 13.74 18.97
CA ILE A 146 -5.61 14.01 17.75
C ILE A 146 -4.43 14.94 18.04
N VAL A 147 -4.64 16.00 18.83
CA VAL A 147 -3.58 16.95 19.23
C VAL A 147 -2.53 16.24 20.10
N THR A 148 -2.96 15.44 21.06
CA THR A 148 -2.06 14.69 21.97
C THR A 148 -1.18 13.72 21.18
N ASP A 149 -1.76 12.93 20.27
CA ASP A 149 -1.06 11.99 19.40
C ASP A 149 -0.04 12.71 18.49
N PHE A 150 -0.45 13.86 17.91
CA PHE A 150 0.47 14.68 17.12
C PHE A 150 1.66 15.19 17.94
N LEU A 151 1.42 15.74 19.13
CA LEU A 151 2.49 16.25 19.98
C LEU A 151 3.45 15.14 20.42
N GLN A 152 2.92 13.96 20.75
CA GLN A 152 3.72 12.82 21.14
C GLN A 152 4.60 12.34 19.97
N THR A 153 4.04 12.18 18.76
CA THR A 153 4.82 11.79 17.57
C THR A 153 5.85 12.86 17.16
N TYR A 154 5.53 14.14 17.39
CA TYR A 154 6.45 15.25 17.13
C TYR A 154 7.63 15.25 18.11
N ASP A 155 7.38 15.04 19.41
CA ASP A 155 8.43 14.96 20.43
C ASP A 155 9.35 13.74 20.24
N ASP A 156 8.80 12.62 19.80
CA ASP A 156 9.55 11.40 19.45
C ASP A 156 10.37 11.55 18.16
N ARG A 157 10.23 12.68 17.44
CA ARG A 157 10.85 12.96 16.15
C ARG A 157 10.61 11.86 15.11
N THR A 158 9.46 11.22 15.19
CA THR A 158 9.06 10.19 14.24
C THR A 158 8.88 10.82 12.84
N PRO A 159 9.64 10.40 11.83
CA PRO A 159 9.50 10.98 10.50
C PRO A 159 8.14 10.61 9.90
N PRO A 160 7.54 11.49 9.10
CA PRO A 160 6.31 11.18 8.39
C PRO A 160 6.44 9.94 7.53
N ASP A 161 5.43 9.08 7.56
CA ASP A 161 5.41 7.80 6.83
C ASP A 161 5.01 7.98 5.35
N PHE A 162 5.76 8.84 4.63
CA PHE A 162 5.55 9.07 3.20
C PHE A 162 6.30 8.08 2.32
N LEU A 163 5.74 7.81 1.14
CA LEU A 163 6.36 6.98 0.12
C LEU A 163 7.62 7.64 -0.44
N ASP A 164 8.63 6.82 -0.70
CA ASP A 164 9.81 7.24 -1.45
C ASP A 164 9.64 6.86 -2.92
N TRP A 165 9.18 7.78 -3.75
CA TRP A 165 9.01 7.59 -5.20
C TRP A 165 10.33 7.33 -5.94
N GLY A 166 11.49 7.53 -5.30
CA GLY A 166 12.80 7.43 -5.93
C GLY A 166 13.16 8.64 -6.81
N ILE A 167 12.30 9.65 -6.83
CA ILE A 167 12.52 10.94 -7.50
C ILE A 167 12.32 12.03 -6.47
N GLN A 168 13.42 12.67 -6.03
CA GLN A 168 13.42 13.66 -4.96
C GLN A 168 12.39 14.77 -5.18
N ALA A 169 12.34 15.32 -6.39
CA ALA A 169 11.40 16.39 -6.74
C ALA A 169 9.92 15.95 -6.64
N LEU A 170 9.62 14.65 -6.83
CA LEU A 170 8.28 14.11 -6.64
C LEU A 170 7.99 13.88 -5.15
N ASN A 171 8.97 13.39 -4.38
CA ASN A 171 8.82 13.22 -2.93
C ASN A 171 8.44 14.53 -2.24
N GLU A 172 9.05 15.64 -2.66
CA GLU A 172 8.81 16.97 -2.10
C GLU A 172 7.43 17.53 -2.47
N ARG A 173 6.97 17.31 -3.71
CA ARG A 173 5.73 17.91 -4.23
C ARG A 173 4.49 17.04 -4.00
N ALA A 174 4.67 15.72 -3.95
CA ALA A 174 3.59 14.75 -3.78
C ALA A 174 3.85 13.82 -2.59
N PRO A 175 3.94 14.35 -1.35
CA PRO A 175 4.02 13.52 -0.16
C PRO A 175 2.78 12.63 -0.09
N THR A 176 2.97 11.32 -0.01
CA THR A 176 1.88 10.36 -0.08
C THR A 176 2.02 9.37 1.06
N GLY A 177 1.08 9.41 1.99
CA GLY A 177 1.03 8.55 3.16
C GLY A 177 0.17 7.29 2.96
N PRO A 178 0.00 6.48 4.01
CA PRO A 178 -0.87 5.31 4.03
C PRO A 178 -2.35 5.66 3.76
N GLY A 179 -3.11 4.69 3.24
CA GLY A 179 -4.55 4.84 3.01
C GLY A 179 -4.92 5.75 1.83
N ARG A 180 -3.97 6.06 0.95
CA ARG A 180 -4.19 6.91 -0.23
C ARG A 180 -4.43 6.10 -1.49
N PHE A 181 -5.33 6.62 -2.33
CA PHE A 181 -5.57 6.11 -3.67
C PHE A 181 -4.91 7.02 -4.70
N VAL A 182 -3.94 6.46 -5.44
CA VAL A 182 -3.13 7.18 -6.44
C VAL A 182 -3.43 6.63 -7.83
N ILE A 183 -3.55 7.50 -8.81
CA ILE A 183 -3.68 7.13 -10.22
C ILE A 183 -2.44 7.61 -10.98
N LEU A 184 -1.78 6.68 -11.68
CA LEU A 184 -0.77 6.98 -12.68
C LEU A 184 -1.35 6.73 -14.08
N ALA A 185 -1.63 7.79 -14.80
CA ALA A 185 -2.25 7.71 -16.10
C ALA A 185 -1.29 8.09 -17.24
N ALA A 186 -1.37 7.36 -18.33
CA ALA A 186 -0.59 7.62 -19.55
C ALA A 186 -1.27 7.02 -20.77
N ASP A 187 -0.93 7.52 -21.95
CA ASP A 187 -1.24 6.84 -23.21
C ASP A 187 -0.36 5.58 -23.36
N SER A 188 -0.74 4.73 -24.31
CA SER A 188 0.03 3.52 -24.58
C SER A 188 1.47 3.83 -25.01
N SER A 189 2.41 2.99 -24.58
CA SER A 189 3.84 3.08 -24.95
C SER A 189 4.59 4.35 -24.50
N VAL A 190 4.02 5.18 -23.62
CA VAL A 190 4.71 6.36 -23.05
C VAL A 190 5.71 5.95 -21.95
N GLY A 191 5.54 4.78 -21.35
CA GLY A 191 6.42 4.26 -20.30
C GLY A 191 5.77 4.12 -18.92
N LYS A 192 4.43 4.15 -18.84
CA LYS A 192 3.65 4.04 -17.60
C LYS A 192 4.10 2.88 -16.70
N THR A 193 4.09 1.65 -17.23
CA THR A 193 4.54 0.44 -16.50
C THR A 193 6.00 0.53 -16.06
N ALA A 194 6.90 1.07 -16.90
CA ALA A 194 8.31 1.22 -16.53
C ALA A 194 8.50 2.20 -15.36
N LEU A 195 7.77 3.32 -15.36
CA LEU A 195 7.78 4.28 -14.25
C LEU A 195 7.19 3.68 -12.98
N ALA A 196 6.07 2.95 -13.09
CA ALA A 196 5.44 2.27 -11.96
C ALA A 196 6.37 1.22 -11.33
N LEU A 197 7.06 0.43 -12.14
CA LEU A 197 8.04 -0.55 -11.65
C LEU A 197 9.23 0.12 -10.97
N GLN A 198 9.70 1.26 -11.48
CA GLN A 198 10.75 2.05 -10.83
C GLN A 198 10.30 2.59 -9.47
N PHE A 199 9.07 3.12 -9.38
CA PHE A 199 8.47 3.53 -8.11
C PHE A 199 8.35 2.36 -7.14
N ALA A 200 7.82 1.22 -7.60
CA ALA A 200 7.68 0.01 -6.78
C ALA A 200 9.02 -0.44 -6.21
N MET A 201 10.09 -0.45 -7.00
CA MET A 201 11.44 -0.79 -6.52
C MET A 201 11.99 0.19 -5.50
N SER A 202 11.72 1.49 -5.65
CA SER A 202 12.15 2.49 -4.66
C SER A 202 11.40 2.32 -3.35
N ILE A 203 10.08 2.24 -3.40
CA ILE A 203 9.19 2.08 -2.24
C ILE A 203 9.49 0.78 -1.50
N ALA A 204 9.77 -0.31 -2.23
CA ALA A 204 10.06 -1.63 -1.67
C ALA A 204 11.35 -1.71 -0.83
N ARG A 205 12.15 -0.65 -0.77
CA ARG A 205 13.31 -0.55 0.14
C ARG A 205 12.88 -0.40 1.61
N LYS A 206 11.67 0.12 1.86
CA LYS A 206 11.16 0.41 3.20
C LYS A 206 9.78 -0.17 3.48
N LYS A 207 9.01 -0.51 2.44
CA LYS A 207 7.63 -0.96 2.50
C LYS A 207 7.47 -2.32 1.83
N ARG A 208 6.46 -3.09 2.23
CA ARG A 208 6.06 -4.32 1.54
C ARG A 208 5.17 -3.96 0.36
N VAL A 209 5.62 -4.28 -0.84
CA VAL A 209 4.98 -3.87 -2.09
C VAL A 209 4.48 -5.07 -2.87
N GLY A 210 3.19 -5.06 -3.23
CA GLY A 210 2.58 -5.97 -4.19
C GLY A 210 2.42 -5.28 -5.56
N PHE A 211 2.80 -5.93 -6.64
CA PHE A 211 2.60 -5.44 -8.01
C PHE A 211 1.74 -6.44 -8.78
N PHE A 212 0.48 -6.08 -9.03
CA PHE A 212 -0.49 -6.90 -9.75
C PHE A 212 -0.49 -6.52 -11.23
N SER A 213 0.10 -7.38 -12.07
CA SER A 213 0.20 -7.19 -13.52
C SER A 213 -0.93 -7.90 -14.24
N TYR A 214 -1.75 -7.17 -14.98
CA TYR A 214 -2.84 -7.70 -15.80
C TYR A 214 -2.48 -7.82 -17.28
N GLU A 215 -1.58 -6.97 -17.76
CA GLU A 215 -1.21 -6.89 -19.16
C GLU A 215 0.08 -7.64 -19.48
N THR A 216 1.04 -7.61 -18.57
CA THR A 216 2.40 -8.08 -18.82
C THR A 216 2.67 -9.36 -18.04
N SER A 217 3.25 -10.37 -18.68
CA SER A 217 3.66 -11.62 -18.02
C SER A 217 4.68 -11.39 -16.91
N LEU A 218 4.74 -12.31 -15.94
CA LEU A 218 5.72 -12.27 -14.85
C LEU A 218 7.16 -12.24 -15.39
N GLY A 219 7.45 -12.99 -16.46
CA GLY A 219 8.76 -13.02 -17.10
C GLY A 219 9.15 -11.68 -17.70
N ASP A 220 8.24 -11.04 -18.45
CA ASP A 220 8.51 -9.74 -19.06
C ASP A 220 8.63 -8.62 -18.01
N THR A 221 7.81 -8.65 -16.97
CA THR A 221 7.90 -7.72 -15.84
C THR A 221 9.23 -7.91 -15.11
N GLY A 222 9.64 -9.16 -14.86
CA GLY A 222 10.94 -9.49 -14.27
C GLY A 222 12.12 -8.99 -15.12
N HIS A 223 12.06 -9.14 -16.45
CA HIS A 223 13.09 -8.61 -17.34
C HIS A 223 13.21 -7.08 -17.28
N ARG A 224 12.09 -6.35 -17.14
CA ARG A 224 12.07 -4.88 -17.02
C ARG A 224 12.64 -4.43 -15.67
N LEU A 225 12.27 -5.10 -14.58
CA LEU A 225 12.83 -4.86 -13.24
C LEU A 225 14.35 -5.08 -13.25
N LEU A 226 14.78 -6.19 -13.83
CA LEU A 226 16.20 -6.55 -13.92
C LEU A 226 17.00 -5.56 -14.78
N ALA A 227 16.41 -5.10 -15.91
CA ALA A 227 17.05 -4.10 -16.77
C ALA A 227 17.30 -2.79 -16.03
N ASN A 228 16.32 -2.35 -15.23
CA ASN A 228 16.42 -1.14 -14.43
C ASN A 228 17.41 -1.29 -13.28
N ASP A 229 17.33 -2.38 -12.51
CA ASP A 229 18.12 -2.58 -11.30
C ASP A 229 19.59 -2.87 -11.59
N ALA A 230 19.85 -3.73 -12.58
CA ALA A 230 21.22 -4.11 -12.97
C ALA A 230 21.86 -3.13 -13.95
N ASP A 231 21.15 -2.13 -14.44
CA ASP A 231 21.63 -1.21 -15.50
C ASP A 231 22.14 -1.99 -16.73
N VAL A 232 21.31 -2.96 -17.19
CA VAL A 232 21.58 -3.82 -18.35
C VAL A 232 20.46 -3.63 -19.37
N ARG A 233 20.84 -3.56 -20.66
CA ARG A 233 19.86 -3.35 -21.72
C ARG A 233 18.82 -4.45 -21.76
N LEU A 234 17.52 -4.09 -21.72
CA LEU A 234 16.39 -5.02 -21.77
C LEU A 234 16.48 -6.00 -22.95
N GLY A 235 16.88 -5.52 -24.14
CA GLY A 235 17.07 -6.38 -25.30
C GLY A 235 18.14 -7.46 -25.09
N MET A 236 19.21 -7.16 -24.39
CA MET A 236 20.26 -8.15 -24.08
C MET A 236 19.73 -9.22 -23.12
N ILE A 237 18.92 -8.82 -22.13
CA ILE A 237 18.29 -9.74 -21.17
C ILE A 237 17.28 -10.64 -21.90
N LYS A 238 16.36 -10.07 -22.67
CA LYS A 238 15.31 -10.80 -23.40
C LYS A 238 15.87 -11.81 -24.39
N HIS A 239 16.91 -11.44 -25.12
CA HIS A 239 17.54 -12.30 -26.13
C HIS A 239 18.66 -13.19 -25.55
N ARG A 240 18.93 -13.11 -24.22
CA ARG A 240 20.01 -13.86 -23.55
C ARG A 240 21.39 -13.64 -24.19
N ARG A 241 21.64 -12.42 -24.68
CA ARG A 241 22.91 -12.00 -25.30
C ARG A 241 23.74 -11.17 -24.34
N LEU A 242 23.92 -11.71 -23.13
CA LEU A 242 24.63 -11.06 -22.03
C LEU A 242 26.14 -11.30 -22.16
N ASN A 243 26.93 -10.28 -22.01
CA ASN A 243 28.37 -10.41 -21.85
C ASN A 243 28.75 -10.64 -20.35
N PRO A 244 29.98 -11.03 -20.02
CA PRO A 244 30.38 -11.29 -18.63
C PRO A 244 30.17 -10.10 -17.66
N ARG A 245 30.28 -8.84 -18.17
CA ARG A 245 30.02 -7.64 -17.36
C ARG A 245 28.52 -7.50 -17.02
N ASP A 246 27.65 -7.79 -17.99
CA ASP A 246 26.21 -7.76 -17.78
C ASP A 246 25.78 -8.80 -16.76
N ILE A 247 26.36 -10.01 -16.84
CA ILE A 247 26.11 -11.08 -15.86
C ILE A 247 26.60 -10.63 -14.46
N GLY A 248 27.77 -10.01 -14.36
CA GLY A 248 28.30 -9.49 -13.11
C GLY A 248 27.36 -8.44 -12.47
N ARG A 249 26.81 -7.51 -13.28
CA ARG A 249 25.84 -6.51 -12.82
C ARG A 249 24.54 -7.14 -12.33
N ILE A 250 24.04 -8.16 -13.04
CA ILE A 250 22.83 -8.91 -12.64
C ILE A 250 23.06 -9.63 -11.32
N VAL A 251 24.22 -10.26 -11.13
CA VAL A 251 24.56 -10.92 -9.88
C VAL A 251 24.64 -9.92 -8.72
N GLU A 252 25.23 -8.75 -8.95
CA GLU A 252 25.30 -7.70 -7.91
C GLU A 252 23.92 -7.16 -7.55
N ALA A 253 23.04 -6.90 -8.54
CA ALA A 253 21.65 -6.56 -8.30
C ALA A 253 20.94 -7.64 -7.49
N GLY A 254 21.19 -8.93 -7.79
CA GLY A 254 20.63 -10.06 -7.04
C GLY A 254 21.02 -10.07 -5.56
N LYS A 255 22.23 -9.66 -5.19
CA LYS A 255 22.66 -9.56 -3.77
C LYS A 255 21.86 -8.53 -2.98
N THR A 256 21.35 -7.49 -3.64
CA THR A 256 20.56 -6.44 -3.01
C THR A 256 19.06 -6.64 -3.17
N ALA A 257 18.62 -7.49 -4.10
CA ALA A 257 17.21 -7.74 -4.39
C ALA A 257 16.46 -8.26 -3.15
N GLY A 258 17.06 -9.15 -2.36
CA GLY A 258 16.46 -9.68 -1.13
C GLY A 258 16.23 -8.66 -0.02
N LYS A 259 16.80 -7.45 -0.15
CA LYS A 259 16.55 -6.35 0.78
C LYS A 259 15.32 -5.51 0.41
N ARG A 260 14.68 -5.80 -0.72
CA ARG A 260 13.47 -5.15 -1.20
C ARG A 260 12.29 -6.10 -1.02
N SER A 261 11.27 -5.64 -0.34
CA SER A 261 10.03 -6.39 -0.16
C SER A 261 9.08 -6.12 -1.33
N LEU A 262 9.46 -6.54 -2.54
CA LEU A 262 8.66 -6.43 -3.76
C LEU A 262 8.23 -7.82 -4.23
N ARG A 263 6.92 -7.99 -4.42
CA ARG A 263 6.33 -9.18 -5.03
C ARG A 263 5.54 -8.77 -6.27
N VAL A 264 5.66 -9.56 -7.33
CA VAL A 264 4.94 -9.36 -8.59
C VAL A 264 4.03 -10.56 -8.82
N ASP A 265 2.77 -10.30 -9.07
CA ASP A 265 1.74 -11.30 -9.35
C ASP A 265 1.19 -11.11 -10.77
N GLU A 266 1.08 -12.20 -11.52
CA GLU A 266 0.35 -12.24 -12.80
C GLU A 266 -1.13 -12.35 -12.49
N ALA A 267 -1.85 -11.22 -12.60
CA ALA A 267 -3.16 -11.02 -12.00
C ALA A 267 -4.33 -11.06 -13.01
N ALA A 268 -4.13 -11.61 -14.21
CA ALA A 268 -5.12 -11.57 -15.30
C ALA A 268 -6.54 -12.01 -14.90
N THR A 269 -6.69 -12.84 -13.87
CA THR A 269 -7.97 -13.34 -13.37
C THR A 269 -8.37 -12.77 -12.00
N TYR A 270 -7.56 -11.87 -11.41
CA TYR A 270 -7.81 -11.36 -10.08
C TYR A 270 -8.88 -10.29 -10.11
N THR A 271 -9.95 -10.46 -9.32
CA THR A 271 -10.91 -9.41 -8.99
C THR A 271 -10.36 -8.50 -7.89
N VAL A 272 -11.05 -7.41 -7.58
CA VAL A 272 -10.64 -6.52 -6.47
C VAL A 272 -10.64 -7.27 -5.13
N GLU A 273 -11.60 -8.18 -4.92
CA GLU A 273 -11.66 -9.01 -3.72
C GLU A 273 -10.43 -9.93 -3.61
N LYS A 274 -9.96 -10.50 -4.73
CA LYS A 274 -8.75 -11.33 -4.74
C LYS A 274 -7.51 -10.49 -4.46
N ILE A 275 -7.38 -9.30 -5.05
CA ILE A 275 -6.31 -8.36 -4.71
C ILE A 275 -6.32 -8.04 -3.21
N ARG A 276 -7.52 -7.77 -2.65
CA ARG A 276 -7.71 -7.52 -1.22
C ARG A 276 -7.22 -8.70 -0.37
N ALA A 277 -7.61 -9.91 -0.72
CA ALA A 277 -7.19 -11.12 0.00
C ALA A 277 -5.67 -11.29 -0.02
N GLU A 278 -5.02 -11.11 -1.17
CA GLU A 278 -3.56 -11.16 -1.28
C GLU A 278 -2.88 -10.03 -0.50
N THR A 279 -3.46 -8.83 -0.52
CA THR A 279 -2.96 -7.67 0.24
C THR A 279 -2.92 -7.97 1.74
N ILE A 280 -3.97 -8.59 2.26
CA ILE A 280 -4.06 -8.99 3.67
C ILE A 280 -3.09 -10.14 3.96
N ALA A 281 -3.08 -11.18 3.12
CA ALA A 281 -2.28 -12.39 3.33
C ALA A 281 -0.77 -12.10 3.37
N TRP A 282 -0.28 -11.22 2.50
CA TRP A 282 1.12 -10.81 2.44
C TRP A 282 1.43 -9.58 3.30
N GLY A 283 0.39 -8.92 3.82
CA GLY A 283 0.50 -7.70 4.62
C GLY A 283 1.16 -6.55 3.86
N TYR A 284 0.79 -6.34 2.59
CA TYR A 284 1.33 -5.24 1.80
C TYR A 284 1.00 -3.88 2.42
N ASP A 285 1.97 -2.97 2.37
CA ASP A 285 1.80 -1.56 2.74
C ASP A 285 1.40 -0.73 1.52
N VAL A 286 1.85 -1.15 0.33
CA VAL A 286 1.58 -0.50 -0.95
C VAL A 286 1.29 -1.53 -2.01
N ILE A 287 0.29 -1.29 -2.85
CA ILE A 287 -0.01 -2.13 -4.00
C ILE A 287 -0.04 -1.33 -5.29
N PHE A 288 0.45 -1.92 -6.37
CA PHE A 288 0.33 -1.43 -7.74
C PHE A 288 -0.61 -2.32 -8.53
N VAL A 289 -1.45 -1.74 -9.37
CA VAL A 289 -2.39 -2.45 -10.26
C VAL A 289 -2.18 -1.98 -11.69
N ASP A 290 -1.59 -2.79 -12.55
CA ASP A 290 -1.25 -2.45 -13.94
C ASP A 290 -2.07 -3.27 -14.93
N TYR A 291 -3.21 -2.76 -15.44
CA TYR A 291 -3.88 -1.49 -15.19
C TYR A 291 -5.36 -1.71 -14.80
N VAL A 292 -5.94 -0.76 -14.12
CA VAL A 292 -7.26 -0.90 -13.46
C VAL A 292 -8.41 -1.28 -14.39
N GLN A 293 -8.38 -0.87 -15.66
CA GLN A 293 -9.44 -1.19 -16.61
C GLN A 293 -9.46 -2.67 -17.07
N LEU A 294 -8.45 -3.47 -16.71
CA LEU A 294 -8.40 -4.91 -16.99
C LEU A 294 -8.88 -5.79 -15.84
N ILE A 295 -9.18 -5.21 -14.69
CA ILE A 295 -9.70 -5.98 -13.56
C ILE A 295 -11.05 -6.61 -13.95
N PRO A 296 -11.22 -7.95 -13.83
CA PRO A 296 -12.48 -8.60 -14.10
C PRO A 296 -13.59 -8.12 -13.17
N THR A 297 -14.75 -7.81 -13.72
CA THR A 297 -15.99 -7.42 -13.00
C THR A 297 -17.19 -8.07 -13.65
N ARG A 298 -18.31 -8.09 -12.93
CA ARG A 298 -19.61 -8.58 -13.46
C ARG A 298 -20.33 -7.55 -14.32
N LYS A 299 -19.83 -6.30 -14.35
CA LYS A 299 -20.42 -5.22 -15.16
C LYS A 299 -20.06 -5.39 -16.62
N THR A 300 -21.05 -5.19 -17.49
CA THR A 300 -20.87 -5.27 -18.95
C THR A 300 -20.47 -3.92 -19.56
N GLU A 301 -20.99 -2.83 -19.00
CA GLU A 301 -20.67 -1.49 -19.44
C GLU A 301 -19.32 -1.05 -18.86
N ARG A 302 -18.38 -0.65 -19.75
CA ARG A 302 -17.01 -0.29 -19.37
C ARG A 302 -16.93 0.85 -18.33
N TYR A 303 -17.80 1.84 -18.48
CA TYR A 303 -17.89 2.96 -17.55
C TYR A 303 -18.29 2.51 -16.14
N ASP A 304 -19.31 1.68 -16.03
CA ASP A 304 -19.81 1.15 -14.75
C ASP A 304 -18.78 0.22 -14.11
N ALA A 305 -18.09 -0.59 -14.93
CA ALA A 305 -17.01 -1.47 -14.49
C ALA A 305 -15.89 -0.68 -13.81
N VAL A 306 -15.37 0.36 -14.47
CA VAL A 306 -14.30 1.20 -13.93
C VAL A 306 -14.76 2.00 -12.71
N THR A 307 -16.02 2.43 -12.69
CA THR A 307 -16.65 3.11 -11.54
C THR A 307 -16.65 2.20 -10.31
N GLU A 308 -17.15 0.96 -10.45
CA GLU A 308 -17.19 -0.02 -9.36
C GLU A 308 -15.77 -0.33 -8.85
N ILE A 309 -14.83 -0.61 -9.76
CA ILE A 309 -13.44 -0.89 -9.43
C ILE A 309 -12.80 0.29 -8.67
N SER A 310 -13.04 1.53 -9.11
CA SER A 310 -12.53 2.74 -8.44
C SER A 310 -13.00 2.83 -6.99
N ILE A 311 -14.31 2.68 -6.78
CA ILE A 311 -14.91 2.72 -5.44
C ILE A 311 -14.32 1.64 -4.54
N GLN A 312 -14.21 0.40 -5.05
CA GLN A 312 -13.68 -0.73 -4.28
C GLN A 312 -12.19 -0.55 -3.95
N LEU A 313 -11.36 -0.08 -4.89
CA LEU A 313 -9.93 0.16 -4.64
C LEU A 313 -9.71 1.31 -3.65
N HIS A 314 -10.49 2.39 -3.75
CA HIS A 314 -10.44 3.50 -2.80
C HIS A 314 -10.88 3.06 -1.39
N ALA A 315 -12.00 2.33 -1.29
CA ALA A 315 -12.46 1.76 -0.02
C ALA A 315 -11.39 0.85 0.60
N MET A 316 -10.78 -0.03 -0.20
CA MET A 316 -9.69 -0.91 0.25
C MET A 316 -8.49 -0.12 0.78
N ALA A 317 -8.10 0.97 0.09
CA ALA A 317 -7.01 1.83 0.55
C ALA A 317 -7.29 2.39 1.95
N GLN A 318 -8.50 2.91 2.16
CA GLN A 318 -8.90 3.51 3.43
C GLN A 318 -9.10 2.49 4.54
N GLU A 319 -9.75 1.37 4.25
CA GLU A 319 -10.07 0.34 5.24
C GLU A 319 -8.83 -0.39 5.75
N LEU A 320 -7.95 -0.80 4.83
CA LEU A 320 -6.71 -1.51 5.18
C LEU A 320 -5.56 -0.58 5.57
N GLY A 321 -5.68 0.73 5.33
CA GLY A 321 -4.60 1.69 5.53
C GLY A 321 -3.43 1.49 4.57
N VAL A 322 -3.66 0.86 3.41
CA VAL A 322 -2.65 0.63 2.37
C VAL A 322 -2.68 1.71 1.31
N THR A 323 -1.55 2.02 0.69
CA THR A 323 -1.56 2.90 -0.48
C THR A 323 -1.81 2.07 -1.74
N VAL A 324 -2.86 2.42 -2.49
CA VAL A 324 -3.21 1.78 -3.76
C VAL A 324 -2.79 2.68 -4.91
N ILE A 325 -1.93 2.19 -5.80
CA ILE A 325 -1.47 2.89 -7.00
C ILE A 325 -2.03 2.18 -8.23
N GLY A 326 -3.13 2.72 -8.75
CA GLY A 326 -3.78 2.23 -9.96
C GLY A 326 -3.18 2.87 -11.21
N LEU A 327 -2.71 2.05 -12.13
CA LEU A 327 -2.33 2.52 -13.44
C LEU A 327 -3.59 2.63 -14.31
N SER A 328 -3.68 3.69 -15.08
CA SER A 328 -4.82 3.92 -15.99
C SER A 328 -4.35 4.24 -17.38
N GLN A 329 -4.90 3.57 -18.36
CA GLN A 329 -4.69 3.92 -19.74
C GLN A 329 -5.65 5.02 -20.16
N VAL A 330 -5.13 6.02 -20.87
CA VAL A 330 -5.91 7.09 -21.46
C VAL A 330 -5.63 7.17 -22.95
N THR A 331 -6.62 7.63 -23.70
CA THR A 331 -6.47 7.88 -25.15
C THR A 331 -6.47 9.38 -25.36
N VAL A 332 -5.37 9.89 -25.88
CA VAL A 332 -5.26 11.32 -26.23
C VAL A 332 -5.77 11.51 -27.64
N PRO A 333 -6.65 12.50 -27.91
CA PRO A 333 -6.99 12.90 -29.27
C PRO A 333 -5.72 13.31 -30.02
N GLU A 334 -5.55 12.81 -31.26
CA GLU A 334 -4.32 12.99 -32.04
C GLU A 334 -3.95 14.47 -32.28
N THR A 335 -4.95 15.35 -32.39
CA THR A 335 -4.70 16.79 -32.62
C THR A 335 -5.83 17.64 -32.05
N ASP A 336 -5.50 18.88 -31.69
CA ASP A 336 -6.47 19.93 -31.38
C ASP A 336 -7.09 20.51 -32.66
N LYS A 337 -7.99 21.51 -32.54
CA LYS A 337 -8.59 22.21 -33.70
C LYS A 337 -7.59 22.94 -34.58
N LYS A 338 -6.32 23.10 -34.16
CA LYS A 338 -5.22 23.71 -34.86
C LYS A 338 -4.24 22.70 -35.46
N GLY A 339 -4.50 21.37 -35.29
CA GLY A 339 -3.61 20.31 -35.74
C GLY A 339 -2.41 20.06 -34.82
N GLU A 340 -2.38 20.64 -33.61
CA GLU A 340 -1.34 20.44 -32.60
C GLU A 340 -1.81 19.39 -31.56
N ARG A 341 -0.93 18.47 -31.21
CA ARG A 341 -1.20 17.54 -30.12
C ARG A 341 -1.10 18.30 -28.78
N ARG A 342 -2.15 18.25 -27.98
CA ARG A 342 -2.12 18.74 -26.60
C ARG A 342 -1.59 17.68 -25.64
N TYR A 343 -1.03 18.10 -24.52
CA TYR A 343 -0.68 17.18 -23.43
C TYR A 343 -1.92 16.51 -22.83
N ILE A 344 -1.70 15.31 -22.29
CA ILE A 344 -2.68 14.64 -21.45
C ILE A 344 -3.13 15.59 -20.34
N SER A 345 -4.42 15.60 -20.07
CA SER A 345 -5.03 16.37 -19.01
C SER A 345 -6.00 15.52 -18.20
N MET A 346 -6.47 16.06 -17.08
CA MET A 346 -7.52 15.44 -16.28
C MET A 346 -8.80 15.12 -17.07
N GLN A 347 -9.04 15.80 -18.19
CA GLN A 347 -10.22 15.55 -19.02
C GLN A 347 -10.12 14.23 -19.80
N ASP A 348 -8.92 13.72 -20.05
CA ASP A 348 -8.69 12.51 -20.85
C ASP A 348 -8.94 11.23 -20.05
N LEU A 349 -9.06 11.35 -18.74
CA LEU A 349 -9.61 10.30 -17.86
C LEU A 349 -11.15 10.17 -18.01
N ARG A 350 -11.71 10.30 -19.23
CA ARG A 350 -13.16 10.39 -19.47
C ARG A 350 -13.91 9.10 -19.15
N GLU A 351 -13.35 7.96 -19.47
CA GLU A 351 -13.92 6.64 -19.14
C GLU A 351 -13.87 6.33 -17.65
N SER A 352 -13.29 7.24 -16.87
CA SER A 352 -12.95 7.05 -15.46
C SER A 352 -13.24 8.31 -14.64
N ARG A 353 -14.41 8.95 -14.84
CA ARG A 353 -14.80 10.13 -14.06
C ARG A 353 -14.73 9.85 -12.57
N GLN A 354 -15.06 8.63 -12.17
CA GLN A 354 -15.00 8.18 -10.78
C GLN A 354 -13.54 8.12 -10.28
N LEU A 355 -12.58 7.63 -11.08
CA LEU A 355 -11.15 7.64 -10.71
C LEU A 355 -10.65 9.05 -10.34
N LYS A 356 -11.14 10.10 -11.04
CA LYS A 356 -10.76 11.48 -10.71
C LYS A 356 -11.33 11.95 -9.37
N GLN A 357 -12.53 11.49 -9.03
CA GLN A 357 -13.20 11.86 -7.78
C GLN A 357 -12.53 11.15 -6.61
N ASP A 358 -12.30 9.86 -6.72
CA ASP A 358 -11.82 8.99 -5.65
C ASP A 358 -10.32 9.17 -5.38
N ALA A 359 -9.50 9.35 -6.44
CA ALA A 359 -8.06 9.47 -6.26
C ALA A 359 -7.66 10.69 -5.40
N ASP A 360 -6.71 10.49 -4.52
CA ASP A 360 -6.08 11.55 -3.72
C ASP A 360 -4.96 12.26 -4.49
N LEU A 361 -4.20 11.49 -5.28
CA LEU A 361 -3.13 11.97 -6.16
C LEU A 361 -3.33 11.42 -7.57
N ILE A 362 -3.19 12.28 -8.58
CA ILE A 362 -3.21 11.87 -9.99
C ILE A 362 -1.96 12.37 -10.67
N LEU A 363 -1.19 11.42 -11.18
CA LEU A 363 0.02 11.63 -11.97
C LEU A 363 -0.28 11.33 -13.43
N LEU A 364 0.02 12.27 -14.33
CA LEU A 364 -0.19 12.16 -15.76
C LEU A 364 1.17 12.14 -16.45
N LEU A 365 1.51 11.03 -17.11
CA LEU A 365 2.78 10.88 -17.82
C LEU A 365 2.54 11.03 -19.33
N ASP A 366 3.25 11.96 -19.98
CA ASP A 366 3.15 12.21 -21.42
C ASP A 366 4.52 12.43 -22.06
N LEU A 367 4.56 12.46 -23.39
CA LEU A 367 5.74 12.83 -24.17
C LEU A 367 5.92 14.35 -24.15
N VAL A 368 7.14 14.85 -23.93
CA VAL A 368 7.45 16.28 -24.12
C VAL A 368 7.28 16.64 -25.60
N GLU A 369 7.81 15.80 -26.49
CA GLU A 369 7.66 15.95 -27.93
C GLU A 369 6.77 14.81 -28.48
N PRO A 370 5.57 15.13 -29.02
CA PRO A 370 4.58 14.13 -29.40
C PRO A 370 5.06 13.04 -30.38
N LYS A 371 6.04 13.36 -31.22
CA LYS A 371 6.59 12.44 -32.23
C LYS A 371 7.87 11.72 -31.78
N ASN A 372 8.45 12.15 -30.66
CA ASN A 372 9.74 11.63 -30.19
C ASN A 372 9.52 10.65 -29.02
N ARG A 373 9.35 9.38 -29.33
CA ARG A 373 9.19 8.32 -28.32
C ARG A 373 10.47 8.01 -27.54
N GLU A 374 11.63 8.46 -28.00
CA GLU A 374 12.91 8.31 -27.32
C GLU A 374 13.25 9.54 -26.45
N GLY A 375 12.50 10.64 -26.61
CA GLY A 375 12.71 11.89 -25.91
C GLY A 375 12.27 11.88 -24.45
N ASN A 376 12.31 13.06 -23.85
CA ASN A 376 11.89 13.28 -22.46
C ASN A 376 10.39 13.08 -22.26
N ARG A 377 10.00 12.83 -21.02
CA ARG A 377 8.62 12.74 -20.58
C ARG A 377 8.29 13.91 -19.67
N ILE A 378 7.04 14.33 -19.70
CA ILE A 378 6.48 15.25 -18.72
C ILE A 378 5.63 14.46 -17.74
N LEU A 379 5.93 14.56 -16.45
CA LEU A 379 5.10 14.02 -15.38
C LEU A 379 4.36 15.18 -14.74
N GLN A 380 3.04 15.19 -14.91
CA GLN A 380 2.14 16.23 -14.41
C GLN A 380 1.44 15.75 -13.15
N ILE A 381 1.42 16.57 -12.10
CA ILE A 381 0.61 16.38 -10.91
C ILE A 381 -0.74 17.05 -11.19
N GLY A 382 -1.70 16.28 -11.68
CA GLY A 382 -3.02 16.79 -12.10
C GLY A 382 -4.01 16.97 -10.95
N LYS A 383 -3.85 16.18 -9.87
CA LYS A 383 -4.58 16.31 -8.62
C LYS A 383 -3.64 15.95 -7.47
N ASN A 384 -3.71 16.70 -6.40
CA ASN A 384 -2.96 16.41 -5.17
C ASN A 384 -3.71 16.97 -3.97
N ARG A 385 -4.17 16.12 -3.06
CA ARG A 385 -4.88 16.56 -1.85
C ARG A 385 -3.95 17.06 -0.77
N ASP A 386 -2.72 16.54 -0.72
CA ASP A 386 -1.78 16.77 0.37
C ASP A 386 -0.57 17.62 -0.05
N GLY A 387 -0.55 18.15 -1.29
CA GLY A 387 0.60 18.90 -1.79
C GLY A 387 0.27 19.79 -2.99
N GLU A 388 1.29 20.16 -3.73
CA GLU A 388 1.19 21.11 -4.83
C GLU A 388 0.87 20.44 -6.18
N LEU A 389 0.19 21.19 -7.04
CA LEU A 389 0.07 20.87 -8.46
C LEU A 389 1.32 21.34 -9.20
N GLY A 390 1.57 20.74 -10.35
CA GLY A 390 2.70 21.16 -11.17
C GLY A 390 3.12 20.08 -12.16
N TYR A 391 4.31 20.24 -12.69
CA TYR A 391 4.91 19.24 -13.56
C TYR A 391 6.42 19.15 -13.35
N MET A 392 6.99 18.06 -13.83
CA MET A 392 8.43 17.85 -13.90
C MET A 392 8.78 17.14 -15.21
N VAL A 393 9.99 17.36 -15.67
CA VAL A 393 10.52 16.68 -16.86
C VAL A 393 11.37 15.49 -16.38
N LEU A 394 11.15 14.35 -17.00
CA LEU A 394 11.89 13.11 -16.77
C LEU A 394 12.56 12.70 -18.09
N SER A 395 13.84 12.40 -18.08
CA SER A 395 14.47 11.66 -19.16
C SER A 395 14.05 10.19 -19.08
N PHE A 396 13.89 9.53 -20.20
CA PHE A 396 13.55 8.11 -20.24
C PHE A 396 14.56 7.33 -21.05
N ASP A 397 15.32 6.47 -20.40
CA ASP A 397 16.15 5.47 -21.04
C ASP A 397 15.37 4.17 -21.20
N GLY A 398 14.73 4.02 -22.36
CA GLY A 398 13.94 2.84 -22.71
C GLY A 398 14.75 1.56 -22.80
N ALA A 399 16.07 1.65 -23.09
CA ALA A 399 16.93 0.48 -23.14
C ALA A 399 17.15 -0.13 -21.74
N HIS A 400 17.19 0.69 -20.70
CA HIS A 400 17.37 0.28 -19.31
C HIS A 400 16.10 0.45 -18.46
N MET A 401 14.95 0.80 -19.08
CA MET A 401 13.67 0.99 -18.40
C MET A 401 13.76 1.98 -17.22
N ARG A 402 14.54 3.08 -17.37
CA ARG A 402 14.84 4.01 -16.29
C ARG A 402 14.41 5.43 -16.59
N PHE A 403 13.85 6.08 -15.59
CA PHE A 403 13.53 7.50 -15.58
C PHE A 403 14.46 8.24 -14.63
N ASP A 404 14.96 9.38 -15.07
CA ASP A 404 15.76 10.28 -14.24
C ASP A 404 15.17 11.70 -14.31
N TYR A 405 15.17 12.42 -13.19
CA TYR A 405 14.68 13.79 -13.14
C TYR A 405 15.59 14.75 -13.93
N VAL A 406 14.98 15.57 -14.77
CA VAL A 406 15.67 16.65 -15.49
C VAL A 406 15.31 17.97 -14.79
N PRO A 407 16.25 18.59 -14.07
CA PRO A 407 15.98 19.86 -13.43
C PRO A 407 15.70 20.97 -14.46
N PRO A 408 14.81 21.94 -14.15
CA PRO A 408 14.56 23.10 -15.03
C PRO A 408 15.85 23.84 -15.35
N VAL A 409 15.94 24.33 -16.57
CA VAL A 409 17.12 25.07 -17.04
C VAL A 409 17.14 26.52 -16.47
N ASP A 410 15.97 27.04 -16.05
CA ASP A 410 15.76 28.45 -15.70
C ASP A 410 16.09 28.84 -14.25
N ASP A 411 16.67 27.96 -13.45
CA ASP A 411 17.12 28.31 -12.10
C ASP A 411 18.60 28.77 -12.13
N GLU A 412 18.92 29.71 -13.05
CA GLU A 412 20.23 30.32 -13.19
C GLU A 412 20.49 31.44 -12.17
N SER A 413 20.13 31.26 -10.91
CA SER A 413 20.80 32.03 -9.87
C SER A 413 22.27 31.61 -9.80
N PRO A 414 23.22 32.53 -9.64
CA PRO A 414 24.65 32.21 -9.54
C PRO A 414 24.96 31.12 -8.51
N GLU A 415 24.20 31.08 -7.40
CA GLU A 415 24.33 30.06 -6.36
C GLU A 415 23.87 28.67 -6.82
N ASN A 416 22.79 28.57 -7.59
CA ASN A 416 22.27 27.31 -8.08
C ASN A 416 23.11 26.77 -9.24
N LYS A 417 23.67 27.66 -10.07
CA LYS A 417 24.64 27.30 -11.10
C LYS A 417 25.89 26.66 -10.50
N THR A 418 26.42 27.26 -9.45
CA THR A 418 27.59 26.74 -8.71
C THR A 418 27.26 25.41 -8.01
N LYS A 419 26.08 25.29 -7.37
CA LYS A 419 25.61 24.03 -6.75
C LYS A 419 25.41 22.93 -7.79
N ARG A 420 24.89 23.25 -8.98
CA ARG A 420 24.69 22.34 -10.10
C ARG A 420 26.01 21.85 -10.68
N GLU A 421 26.96 22.78 -10.92
CA GLU A 421 28.31 22.45 -11.42
C GLU A 421 29.07 21.57 -10.41
N ASN A 422 28.99 21.87 -9.12
CA ASN A 422 29.59 21.07 -8.07
C ASN A 422 28.92 19.70 -7.93
N ARG A 423 27.62 19.59 -8.14
CA ARG A 423 26.87 18.32 -8.11
C ARG A 423 27.19 17.45 -9.34
N LEU A 424 27.30 18.07 -10.52
CA LEU A 424 27.71 17.38 -11.75
C LEU A 424 29.16 16.92 -11.65
N LYS A 425 30.10 17.75 -11.17
CA LYS A 425 31.47 17.36 -10.91
C LYS A 425 31.56 16.18 -9.95
N LYS A 426 30.81 16.24 -8.84
CA LYS A 426 30.78 15.14 -7.86
C LYS A 426 30.14 13.87 -8.40
N GLN A 427 29.17 13.98 -9.33
CA GLN A 427 28.60 12.82 -10.02
C GLN A 427 29.58 12.22 -11.03
N ASP A 428 30.31 13.03 -11.78
CA ASP A 428 31.34 12.60 -12.70
C ASP A 428 32.53 11.98 -11.95
N GLU A 429 33.01 12.61 -10.87
CA GLU A 429 34.05 12.05 -10.00
C GLU A 429 33.64 10.69 -9.40
N ASN A 430 32.41 10.58 -8.92
CA ASN A 430 31.87 9.31 -8.42
C ASN A 430 31.71 8.25 -9.53
N ARG A 431 31.37 8.68 -10.75
CA ARG A 431 31.27 7.77 -11.90
C ARG A 431 32.66 7.28 -12.32
N ASP A 432 33.64 8.19 -12.36
CA ASP A 432 35.02 7.87 -12.73
C ASP A 432 35.70 7.01 -11.66
N ALA A 433 35.52 7.33 -10.38
CA ALA A 433 36.01 6.50 -9.27
C ALA A 433 35.37 5.09 -9.26
N ARG A 434 34.05 4.98 -9.58
CA ARG A 434 33.39 3.67 -9.74
C ARG A 434 33.93 2.91 -10.96
N ARG A 435 34.26 3.62 -12.04
CA ARG A 435 34.85 3.03 -13.25
C ARG A 435 36.24 2.52 -12.97
N GLU A 436 37.10 3.32 -12.33
CA GLU A 436 38.45 2.92 -11.95
C GLU A 436 38.49 1.73 -10.99
N LYS A 437 37.59 1.73 -9.98
CA LYS A 437 37.41 0.60 -9.07
C LYS A 437 37.00 -0.68 -9.80
N ARG A 438 36.07 -0.59 -10.74
CA ARG A 438 35.63 -1.72 -11.57
C ARG A 438 36.73 -2.23 -12.52
N GLU A 439 37.53 -1.33 -13.07
CA GLU A 439 38.65 -1.70 -13.92
C GLU A 439 39.77 -2.37 -13.10
N ALA A 440 40.03 -1.92 -11.87
CA ALA A 440 40.95 -2.55 -10.95
C ALA A 440 40.49 -3.96 -10.54
N GLU A 441 39.22 -4.11 -10.12
CA GLU A 441 38.64 -5.42 -9.78
C GLU A 441 38.61 -6.38 -10.99
N ALA A 442 38.40 -5.88 -12.21
CA ALA A 442 38.46 -6.69 -13.43
C ALA A 442 39.87 -7.16 -13.77
N ARG A 443 40.90 -6.31 -13.51
CA ARG A 443 42.33 -6.69 -13.68
C ARG A 443 42.73 -7.73 -12.66
N GLU A 444 42.32 -7.57 -11.39
CA GLU A 444 42.59 -8.54 -10.32
C GLU A 444 41.97 -9.90 -10.61
N LYS A 445 40.71 -9.90 -11.08
CA LYS A 445 40.00 -11.12 -11.47
C LYS A 445 40.65 -11.79 -12.69
N ALA A 446 41.08 -11.01 -13.70
CA ALA A 446 41.75 -11.55 -14.88
C ALA A 446 43.10 -12.17 -14.52
N ALA A 447 43.84 -11.56 -13.56
CA ALA A 447 45.10 -12.12 -13.03
C ALA A 447 44.83 -13.43 -12.27
N LEU A 448 43.76 -13.50 -11.47
CA LEU A 448 43.37 -14.71 -10.75
C LEU A 448 42.97 -15.84 -11.71
N ASP A 449 42.16 -15.54 -12.74
CA ASP A 449 41.75 -16.50 -13.77
C ASP A 449 42.94 -16.99 -14.62
N ALA A 450 43.92 -16.12 -14.89
CA ALA A 450 45.15 -16.50 -15.55
C ALA A 450 46.00 -17.44 -14.67
N ALA A 451 46.11 -17.15 -13.37
CA ALA A 451 46.82 -18.01 -12.42
C ALA A 451 46.15 -19.39 -12.28
N TRP A 452 44.83 -19.44 -12.25
CA TRP A 452 44.07 -20.72 -12.22
C TRP A 452 44.26 -21.55 -13.48
N ARG A 453 44.27 -20.95 -14.70
CA ARG A 453 44.55 -21.68 -15.95
C ARG A 453 45.99 -22.23 -15.96
N TYR A 454 46.93 -21.46 -15.43
CA TYR A 454 48.32 -21.93 -15.30
C TYR A 454 48.48 -23.14 -14.40
N LEU A 455 47.62 -23.22 -13.35
CA LEU A 455 47.60 -24.38 -12.43
C LEU A 455 46.86 -25.60 -13.02
N GLU A 456 45.86 -25.37 -13.89
CA GLU A 456 45.09 -26.46 -14.56
C GLU A 456 45.87 -27.10 -15.73
N ASP A 457 46.68 -26.31 -16.47
CA ASP A 457 47.45 -26.78 -17.63
C ASP A 457 48.75 -27.56 -17.26
N GLY A 458 49.04 -27.73 -15.96
CA GLY A 458 50.08 -28.70 -15.47
C GLY A 458 51.51 -28.40 -15.91
N GLU A 459 51.85 -27.19 -16.35
CA GLU A 459 53.23 -26.82 -16.65
C GLU A 459 53.92 -26.19 -15.42
N ALA A 460 55.13 -26.71 -15.15
CA ALA A 460 55.93 -26.56 -13.96
C ALA A 460 56.07 -25.13 -13.44
N THR A 461 56.13 -25.01 -12.11
CA THR A 461 56.38 -23.81 -11.32
C THR A 461 57.49 -22.92 -11.83
N PRO A 462 57.31 -21.57 -11.91
CA PRO A 462 58.38 -20.63 -12.30
C PRO A 462 59.31 -20.26 -11.14
N PHE A 463 59.39 -21.03 -10.07
CA PHE A 463 60.37 -20.88 -9.01
C PHE A 463 61.23 -22.13 -8.94
N GLY A 464 62.24 -22.15 -9.80
CA GLY A 464 63.39 -23.01 -9.61
C GLY A 464 64.20 -22.55 -8.41
N VAL A 465 64.35 -23.40 -7.47
CA VAL A 465 65.58 -23.86 -6.85
C VAL A 465 65.30 -25.14 -6.28
#